data_41e42e423cfe1c13b806743e2f9dfc32
#
_entry.id   41e42e423cfe1c13b806743e2f9dfc32
#
_cell.length_a   1.000
_cell.length_b   1.000
_cell.length_c   1.000
_cell.angle_alpha   90.00
_cell.angle_beta   90.00
_cell.angle_gamma   90.00
#
_symmetry.space_group_name_H-M   'P 1'
#
loop_
_entity.id
_entity.type
_entity.pdbx_description
1 polymer ?
#
loop_
_entity_poly.entity_id
_entity_poly.type
_entity_poly.pdbx_seq_one_letter_code
_entity_poly.pdbx_strand_id
1 'polypeptide(L)'
;VSDVSFDEDGSGSTSLSADDVDGDDLTFSITGGDSITATLDGSSVSFGAPADYNGSEVFVVSVDDGETSDSQTLNVTVNAVNDAPVAAVGLSGTADEDGSVVITLSGSDVDGDNLTFSAGSALNGSVSLDGSFATYTPDENYFGDDSFTFTVSDGSEDDSATVSLTVNAVNDAPVLSQVSDVSFDEDGSGSTSLSADDVDGDDLTFSITGGDSITAT
;
A
#
# COMPACT_ATOMS: atom_id res chain seq x y z
N VAL A 1 40.64 2.42 -23.52
CA VAL A 1 39.18 2.44 -23.18
C VAL A 1 39.06 2.56 -21.67
N SER A 2 38.10 3.35 -21.17
CA SER A 2 37.85 3.52 -19.73
C SER A 2 36.55 2.83 -19.35
N ASP A 3 36.51 2.26 -18.17
CA ASP A 3 35.30 1.69 -17.60
C ASP A 3 34.17 2.74 -17.53
N VAL A 4 32.92 2.28 -17.63
CA VAL A 4 31.73 3.13 -17.64
C VAL A 4 30.85 2.74 -16.45
N SER A 5 30.29 3.72 -15.74
CA SER A 5 29.25 3.51 -14.76
C SER A 5 28.11 4.50 -14.95
N PHE A 6 26.90 4.04 -14.71
CA PHE A 6 25.69 4.86 -14.73
C PHE A 6 24.65 4.23 -13.78
N ASP A 7 23.69 5.03 -13.37
CA ASP A 7 22.60 4.56 -12.48
C ASP A 7 21.56 3.79 -13.29
N GLU A 8 20.92 2.80 -12.68
CA GLU A 8 19.79 2.08 -13.31
C GLU A 8 18.74 3.06 -13.82
N ASP A 9 17.93 2.66 -14.78
CA ASP A 9 17.00 3.50 -15.53
C ASP A 9 17.64 4.64 -16.31
N GLY A 10 18.97 4.74 -16.24
CA GLY A 10 19.78 5.68 -16.98
C GLY A 10 20.51 5.07 -18.18
N SER A 11 21.54 5.74 -18.61
CA SER A 11 22.43 5.29 -19.70
C SER A 11 23.84 5.78 -19.49
N GLY A 12 24.80 5.00 -19.97
CA GLY A 12 26.20 5.37 -20.00
C GLY A 12 26.74 5.52 -21.42
N SER A 13 27.89 6.19 -21.57
CA SER A 13 28.56 6.26 -22.87
C SER A 13 30.06 6.44 -22.73
N THR A 14 30.79 6.00 -23.75
CA THR A 14 32.24 6.23 -23.87
C THR A 14 32.60 6.44 -25.34
N SER A 15 33.80 6.99 -25.58
CA SER A 15 34.35 7.13 -26.93
C SER A 15 35.57 6.22 -27.07
N LEU A 16 35.68 5.58 -28.20
CA LEU A 16 36.81 4.75 -28.57
C LEU A 16 37.83 5.61 -29.36
N SER A 17 39.10 5.32 -29.16
CA SER A 17 40.18 5.91 -29.96
C SER A 17 41.30 4.89 -30.16
N ALA A 18 41.85 4.88 -31.33
CA ALA A 18 43.05 4.14 -31.69
C ALA A 18 43.84 4.96 -32.73
N ASP A 19 45.13 4.70 -32.76
CA ASP A 19 46.05 5.29 -33.75
C ASP A 19 46.65 4.16 -34.57
N ASP A 20 46.71 4.35 -35.89
CA ASP A 20 47.45 3.49 -36.81
C ASP A 20 48.64 4.27 -37.38
N VAL A 21 49.82 3.64 -37.40
CA VAL A 21 51.05 4.29 -37.77
C VAL A 21 51.21 4.40 -39.28
N ASP A 22 50.60 3.48 -40.00
CA ASP A 22 50.60 3.45 -41.48
C ASP A 22 49.49 4.27 -42.10
N GLY A 23 48.52 4.68 -41.27
CA GLY A 23 47.42 5.58 -41.62
C GLY A 23 46.24 4.85 -42.24
N ASP A 24 46.04 3.57 -41.96
CA ASP A 24 44.91 2.77 -42.46
C ASP A 24 43.60 3.16 -41.82
N ASP A 25 42.50 2.85 -42.51
CA ASP A 25 41.13 3.09 -42.02
C ASP A 25 40.79 2.12 -40.89
N LEU A 26 40.50 2.66 -39.69
CA LEU A 26 40.19 1.86 -38.50
C LEU A 26 38.69 1.59 -38.36
N THR A 27 38.35 0.33 -38.08
CA THR A 27 36.99 -0.13 -37.79
C THR A 27 36.89 -0.64 -36.34
N PHE A 28 35.98 -0.05 -35.58
CA PHE A 28 35.69 -0.47 -34.21
C PHE A 28 34.56 -1.51 -34.17
N SER A 29 34.64 -2.41 -33.19
CA SER A 29 33.58 -3.36 -32.85
C SER A 29 33.50 -3.55 -31.35
N ILE A 30 32.32 -3.94 -30.84
CA ILE A 30 32.08 -4.25 -29.44
C ILE A 30 31.26 -5.53 -29.32
N THR A 31 31.64 -6.40 -28.38
CA THR A 31 30.93 -7.67 -28.10
C THR A 31 30.90 -7.89 -26.59
N GLY A 32 29.93 -8.68 -26.12
CA GLY A 32 29.69 -8.98 -24.70
C GLY A 32 28.36 -8.41 -24.24
N GLY A 33 28.11 -8.54 -22.95
CA GLY A 33 26.86 -8.14 -22.31
C GLY A 33 25.74 -9.18 -22.49
N ASP A 34 25.08 -9.48 -21.40
CA ASP A 34 23.87 -10.34 -21.37
C ASP A 34 22.61 -9.50 -21.12
N SER A 35 22.63 -8.64 -20.12
CA SER A 35 21.56 -7.72 -19.74
C SER A 35 21.86 -6.30 -20.18
N ILE A 36 23.12 -5.87 -20.06
CA ILE A 36 23.54 -4.55 -20.53
C ILE A 36 23.72 -4.60 -22.06
N THR A 37 23.07 -3.71 -22.75
CA THR A 37 23.19 -3.57 -24.22
C THR A 37 24.19 -2.47 -24.59
N ALA A 38 25.02 -2.74 -25.60
CA ALA A 38 25.94 -1.75 -26.15
C ALA A 38 25.53 -1.42 -27.59
N THR A 39 25.47 -0.13 -27.93
CA THR A 39 25.25 0.37 -29.28
C THR A 39 26.44 1.19 -29.72
N LEU A 40 27.10 0.76 -30.80
CA LEU A 40 28.25 1.44 -31.40
C LEU A 40 27.81 2.30 -32.61
N ASP A 41 28.17 3.57 -32.59
CA ASP A 41 27.98 4.49 -33.69
C ASP A 41 29.31 5.20 -33.96
N GLY A 42 29.98 4.79 -35.04
CA GLY A 42 31.36 5.23 -35.35
C GLY A 42 32.33 4.85 -34.25
N SER A 43 32.81 5.81 -33.50
CA SER A 43 33.68 5.63 -32.33
C SER A 43 32.98 5.87 -30.98
N SER A 44 31.67 6.18 -31.01
CA SER A 44 30.87 6.37 -29.78
C SER A 44 30.14 5.09 -29.40
N VAL A 45 30.23 4.68 -28.16
CA VAL A 45 29.47 3.57 -27.61
C VAL A 45 28.51 4.09 -26.56
N SER A 46 27.25 3.73 -26.67
CA SER A 46 26.21 3.93 -25.66
C SER A 46 25.80 2.61 -25.03
N PHE A 47 25.54 2.65 -23.73
CA PHE A 47 25.11 1.50 -22.94
C PHE A 47 23.75 1.78 -22.29
N GLY A 48 22.90 0.77 -22.25
CA GLY A 48 21.63 0.76 -21.55
C GLY A 48 21.36 -0.59 -20.92
N ALA A 49 20.55 -0.61 -19.90
CA ALA A 49 20.11 -1.82 -19.20
C ALA A 49 18.57 -1.88 -19.19
N PRO A 50 17.97 -3.06 -18.91
CA PRO A 50 16.54 -3.13 -18.57
C PRO A 50 16.23 -2.26 -17.35
N ALA A 51 14.95 -1.88 -17.18
CA ALA A 51 14.48 -1.22 -15.97
C ALA A 51 14.85 -2.04 -14.73
N ASP A 52 15.17 -1.34 -13.64
CA ASP A 52 15.46 -1.92 -12.31
C ASP A 52 16.64 -2.93 -12.32
N TYR A 53 17.51 -2.87 -13.35
CA TYR A 53 18.68 -3.73 -13.44
C TYR A 53 19.91 -3.03 -12.87
N ASN A 54 20.52 -3.61 -11.87
CA ASN A 54 21.82 -3.23 -11.36
C ASN A 54 22.82 -4.41 -11.46
N GLY A 55 24.09 -4.10 -11.68
CA GLY A 55 25.12 -5.11 -11.86
C GLY A 55 26.29 -4.64 -12.71
N SER A 56 27.20 -5.55 -13.01
CA SER A 56 28.37 -5.24 -13.83
C SER A 56 28.61 -6.31 -14.87
N GLU A 57 28.93 -5.90 -16.09
CA GLU A 57 29.24 -6.80 -17.20
C GLU A 57 30.50 -6.37 -17.94
N VAL A 58 31.17 -7.33 -18.58
CA VAL A 58 32.40 -7.11 -19.32
C VAL A 58 32.13 -7.13 -20.81
N PHE A 59 32.60 -6.13 -21.48
CA PHE A 59 32.62 -6.02 -22.93
C PHE A 59 34.03 -6.12 -23.48
N VAL A 60 34.15 -6.63 -24.71
CA VAL A 60 35.39 -6.61 -25.47
C VAL A 60 35.23 -5.61 -26.61
N VAL A 61 36.08 -4.61 -26.62
CA VAL A 61 36.19 -3.63 -27.68
C VAL A 61 37.37 -4.01 -28.55
N SER A 62 37.16 -4.04 -29.86
CA SER A 62 38.24 -4.34 -30.82
C SER A 62 38.32 -3.24 -31.87
N VAL A 63 39.53 -3.01 -32.35
CA VAL A 63 39.82 -2.18 -33.52
C VAL A 63 40.54 -3.03 -34.56
N ASP A 64 40.20 -2.81 -35.82
CA ASP A 64 40.73 -3.55 -36.96
C ASP A 64 41.11 -2.57 -38.07
N ASP A 65 42.29 -2.74 -38.68
CA ASP A 65 42.83 -1.92 -39.76
C ASP A 65 42.66 -2.58 -41.15
N GLY A 66 42.01 -3.77 -41.19
CA GLY A 66 41.79 -4.59 -42.39
C GLY A 66 42.85 -5.69 -42.56
N GLU A 67 43.95 -5.68 -41.84
CA GLU A 67 45.01 -6.70 -41.86
C GLU A 67 45.20 -7.33 -40.46
N THR A 68 45.18 -6.52 -39.41
CA THR A 68 45.36 -6.92 -38.02
C THR A 68 44.34 -6.27 -37.10
N SER A 69 44.22 -6.82 -35.87
CA SER A 69 43.30 -6.25 -34.86
C SER A 69 43.91 -6.23 -33.47
N ASP A 70 43.50 -5.27 -32.66
CA ASP A 70 43.78 -5.22 -31.23
C ASP A 70 42.47 -5.14 -30.42
N SER A 71 42.50 -5.61 -29.17
CA SER A 71 41.28 -5.62 -28.33
C SER A 71 41.57 -5.34 -26.87
N GLN A 72 40.65 -4.71 -26.21
CA GLN A 72 40.66 -4.40 -24.78
C GLN A 72 39.34 -4.76 -24.13
N THR A 73 39.37 -5.04 -22.84
CA THR A 73 38.17 -5.22 -22.03
C THR A 73 37.71 -3.91 -21.42
N LEU A 74 36.41 -3.76 -21.32
CA LEU A 74 35.71 -2.61 -20.73
C LEU A 74 34.70 -3.15 -19.72
N ASN A 75 34.75 -2.68 -18.48
CA ASN A 75 33.72 -2.99 -17.48
C ASN A 75 32.62 -1.90 -17.57
N VAL A 76 31.39 -2.34 -17.59
CA VAL A 76 30.23 -1.46 -17.50
C VAL A 76 29.49 -1.82 -16.22
N THR A 77 29.29 -0.83 -15.36
CA THR A 77 28.58 -0.99 -14.09
C THR A 77 27.32 -0.14 -14.09
N VAL A 78 26.20 -0.78 -13.79
CA VAL A 78 24.92 -0.12 -13.50
C VAL A 78 24.78 -0.10 -11.98
N ASN A 79 24.70 1.10 -11.41
CA ASN A 79 24.55 1.29 -9.97
C ASN A 79 23.09 1.14 -9.58
N ALA A 80 22.84 0.50 -8.43
CA ALA A 80 21.53 0.48 -7.83
C ALA A 80 21.11 1.90 -7.38
N VAL A 81 19.85 2.22 -7.59
CA VAL A 81 19.17 3.41 -7.09
C VAL A 81 17.90 2.92 -6.40
N ASN A 82 17.57 3.49 -5.26
CA ASN A 82 16.35 3.09 -4.57
C ASN A 82 15.11 3.43 -5.37
N ASP A 83 14.26 2.45 -5.57
CA ASP A 83 12.91 2.61 -6.12
C ASP A 83 11.88 2.70 -4.98
N ALA A 84 10.83 3.48 -5.19
CA ALA A 84 9.77 3.60 -4.20
C ALA A 84 8.94 2.31 -4.10
N PRO A 85 8.54 1.91 -2.90
CA PRO A 85 7.64 0.78 -2.73
C PRO A 85 6.27 1.07 -3.35
N VAL A 86 5.51 0.02 -3.65
CA VAL A 86 4.15 0.11 -4.18
C VAL A 86 3.16 -0.45 -3.18
N ALA A 87 2.25 0.38 -2.68
CA ALA A 87 1.17 -0.01 -1.77
C ALA A 87 0.10 -0.83 -2.52
N ALA A 88 -0.35 -1.92 -1.92
CA ALA A 88 -1.41 -2.73 -2.52
C ALA A 88 -2.74 -1.97 -2.55
N VAL A 89 -3.38 -1.95 -3.70
CA VAL A 89 -4.69 -1.32 -3.89
C VAL A 89 -5.83 -2.35 -3.77
N GLY A 90 -7.06 -1.87 -3.50
CA GLY A 90 -8.25 -2.71 -3.44
C GLY A 90 -8.41 -3.51 -2.15
N LEU A 91 -7.67 -3.17 -1.10
CA LEU A 91 -7.88 -3.76 0.22
C LEU A 91 -9.21 -3.31 0.80
N SER A 92 -9.92 -4.22 1.45
CA SER A 92 -11.20 -3.93 2.08
C SER A 92 -11.44 -4.79 3.32
N GLY A 93 -12.34 -4.33 4.18
CA GLY A 93 -12.79 -5.05 5.36
C GLY A 93 -14.29 -4.88 5.61
N THR A 94 -14.90 -5.87 6.25
CA THR A 94 -16.29 -5.80 6.68
C THR A 94 -16.35 -6.14 8.16
N ALA A 95 -17.02 -5.32 8.94
CA ALA A 95 -17.30 -5.53 10.36
C ALA A 95 -18.80 -5.39 10.60
N ASP A 96 -19.30 -5.94 11.69
CA ASP A 96 -20.58 -5.54 12.26
C ASP A 96 -20.32 -4.31 13.16
N GLU A 97 -21.33 -3.44 13.34
CA GLU A 97 -21.24 -2.37 14.35
C GLU A 97 -20.96 -2.99 15.72
N ASP A 98 -20.32 -2.25 16.62
CA ASP A 98 -19.81 -2.74 17.89
C ASP A 98 -18.81 -3.90 17.82
N GLY A 99 -18.39 -4.28 16.60
CA GLY A 99 -17.40 -5.30 16.33
C GLY A 99 -16.04 -4.70 15.90
N SER A 100 -15.21 -5.53 15.28
CA SER A 100 -13.96 -5.08 14.67
C SER A 100 -13.55 -5.99 13.53
N VAL A 101 -12.70 -5.49 12.62
CA VAL A 101 -12.12 -6.28 11.53
C VAL A 101 -10.62 -6.06 11.45
N VAL A 102 -9.89 -7.13 11.15
CA VAL A 102 -8.44 -7.08 10.89
C VAL A 102 -8.20 -7.17 9.40
N ILE A 103 -7.49 -6.20 8.87
CA ILE A 103 -7.06 -6.12 7.46
C ILE A 103 -5.55 -6.31 7.43
N THR A 104 -5.07 -7.20 6.56
CA THR A 104 -3.64 -7.32 6.31
C THR A 104 -3.23 -6.32 5.23
N LEU A 105 -2.41 -5.35 5.62
CA LEU A 105 -1.78 -4.41 4.70
C LEU A 105 -0.66 -5.10 3.95
N SER A 106 -0.43 -4.71 2.69
CA SER A 106 0.64 -5.27 1.88
C SER A 106 1.16 -4.24 0.87
N GLY A 107 2.36 -4.48 0.41
CA GLY A 107 3.04 -3.71 -0.62
C GLY A 107 4.14 -4.56 -1.24
N SER A 108 4.76 -4.05 -2.26
CA SER A 108 5.93 -4.66 -2.92
C SER A 108 6.99 -3.60 -3.15
N ASP A 109 8.21 -4.06 -3.22
CA ASP A 109 9.40 -3.27 -3.48
C ASP A 109 10.26 -4.00 -4.50
N VAL A 110 10.76 -3.31 -5.52
CA VAL A 110 11.52 -3.94 -6.59
C VAL A 110 12.96 -4.25 -6.17
N ASP A 111 13.52 -3.42 -5.29
CA ASP A 111 14.85 -3.66 -4.69
C ASP A 111 14.83 -4.78 -3.65
N GLY A 112 13.64 -5.14 -3.18
CA GLY A 112 13.44 -6.16 -2.16
C GLY A 112 13.67 -5.66 -0.74
N ASP A 113 13.52 -4.36 -0.51
CA ASP A 113 13.73 -3.73 0.79
C ASP A 113 12.65 -4.11 1.81
N ASN A 114 13.02 -3.95 3.09
CA ASN A 114 12.11 -4.25 4.19
C ASN A 114 11.05 -3.18 4.34
N LEU A 115 9.80 -3.55 4.07
CA LEU A 115 8.66 -2.64 4.13
C LEU A 115 8.15 -2.46 5.56
N THR A 116 7.86 -1.21 5.89
CA THR A 116 7.16 -0.80 7.12
C THR A 116 5.82 -0.16 6.77
N PHE A 117 4.83 -0.29 7.66
CA PHE A 117 3.48 0.18 7.44
C PHE A 117 3.09 1.22 8.49
N SER A 118 2.31 2.20 8.06
CA SER A 118 1.60 3.13 8.94
C SER A 118 0.15 3.27 8.47
N ALA A 119 -0.75 3.63 9.36
CA ALA A 119 -2.15 3.81 9.05
C ALA A 119 -2.65 5.16 9.56
N GLY A 120 -3.44 5.83 8.75
CA GLY A 120 -4.21 7.01 9.13
C GLY A 120 -5.44 6.64 9.95
N SER A 121 -6.18 7.66 10.38
CA SER A 121 -7.47 7.48 11.06
C SER A 121 -8.59 7.28 10.04
N ALA A 122 -9.61 6.51 10.42
CA ALA A 122 -10.90 6.48 9.78
C ALA A 122 -11.79 7.64 10.28
N LEU A 123 -12.91 7.90 9.60
CA LEU A 123 -13.82 8.98 9.98
C LEU A 123 -14.77 8.56 11.09
N ASN A 124 -15.27 7.33 11.04
CA ASN A 124 -16.31 6.81 11.91
C ASN A 124 -15.83 5.59 12.72
N GLY A 125 -14.57 5.65 13.15
CA GLY A 125 -13.97 4.58 13.93
C GLY A 125 -12.49 4.80 14.21
N SER A 126 -11.87 3.84 14.86
CA SER A 126 -10.45 3.85 15.18
C SER A 126 -9.69 2.77 14.43
N VAL A 127 -8.45 3.09 14.05
CA VAL A 127 -7.52 2.14 13.43
C VAL A 127 -6.32 1.96 14.33
N SER A 128 -5.99 0.72 14.67
CA SER A 128 -4.74 0.36 15.36
C SER A 128 -3.92 -0.58 14.49
N LEU A 129 -2.59 -0.46 14.57
CA LEU A 129 -1.68 -1.20 13.71
C LEU A 129 -0.71 -2.03 14.56
N ASP A 130 -0.53 -3.31 14.16
CA ASP A 130 0.50 -4.22 14.68
C ASP A 130 1.23 -4.87 13.49
N GLY A 131 2.42 -4.35 13.18
CA GLY A 131 3.15 -4.72 11.97
C GLY A 131 2.35 -4.36 10.71
N SER A 132 1.93 -5.35 9.94
CA SER A 132 1.06 -5.18 8.76
C SER A 132 -0.42 -5.44 9.04
N PHE A 133 -0.81 -5.71 10.30
CA PHE A 133 -2.20 -5.99 10.67
C PHE A 133 -2.87 -4.71 11.19
N ALA A 134 -3.78 -4.17 10.40
CA ALA A 134 -4.61 -3.03 10.78
C ALA A 134 -5.93 -3.54 11.35
N THR A 135 -6.22 -3.21 12.61
CA THR A 135 -7.51 -3.48 13.24
C THR A 135 -8.36 -2.22 13.20
N TYR A 136 -9.48 -2.28 12.49
CA TYR A 136 -10.50 -1.24 12.50
C TYR A 136 -11.60 -1.61 13.49
N THR A 137 -12.02 -0.63 14.31
CA THR A 137 -13.14 -0.72 15.23
C THR A 137 -14.03 0.48 14.95
N PRO A 138 -15.28 0.27 14.49
CA PRO A 138 -16.25 1.34 14.29
C PRO A 138 -16.54 2.13 15.59
N ASP A 139 -17.01 3.35 15.45
CA ASP A 139 -17.64 4.06 16.56
C ASP A 139 -18.93 3.34 16.97
N GLU A 140 -19.33 3.50 18.23
CA GLU A 140 -20.52 2.86 18.80
C GLU A 140 -21.76 3.16 17.94
N ASN A 141 -22.51 2.10 17.57
CA ASN A 141 -23.73 2.16 16.75
C ASN A 141 -23.52 2.79 15.35
N TYR A 142 -22.29 2.80 14.85
CA TYR A 142 -22.04 3.26 13.48
C TYR A 142 -22.17 2.11 12.49
N PHE A 143 -23.01 2.27 11.50
CA PHE A 143 -23.09 1.40 10.31
C PHE A 143 -23.01 2.22 9.03
N GLY A 144 -22.49 1.61 7.97
CA GLY A 144 -22.27 2.25 6.68
C GLY A 144 -20.85 2.08 6.16
N ASP A 145 -20.48 2.87 5.16
CA ASP A 145 -19.17 2.83 4.54
C ASP A 145 -18.20 3.77 5.26
N ASP A 146 -16.98 3.31 5.44
CA ASP A 146 -15.86 4.09 5.98
C ASP A 146 -14.57 3.75 5.20
N SER A 147 -13.48 4.40 5.52
CA SER A 147 -12.18 4.13 4.92
C SER A 147 -11.04 4.72 5.75
N PHE A 148 -9.86 4.18 5.55
CA PHE A 148 -8.61 4.80 6.01
C PHE A 148 -7.51 4.65 4.95
N THR A 149 -6.53 5.53 5.00
CA THR A 149 -5.34 5.45 4.17
C THR A 149 -4.23 4.76 4.95
N PHE A 150 -3.48 3.87 4.32
CA PHE A 150 -2.23 3.38 4.85
C PHE A 150 -1.07 3.78 3.95
N THR A 151 0.11 3.85 4.53
CA THR A 151 1.37 4.13 3.83
C THR A 151 2.32 2.97 4.05
N VAL A 152 3.00 2.57 2.98
CA VAL A 152 4.12 1.64 3.00
C VAL A 152 5.41 2.41 2.74
N SER A 153 6.48 2.09 3.46
CA SER A 153 7.78 2.75 3.31
C SER A 153 8.90 1.71 3.38
N ASP A 154 9.90 1.88 2.54
CA ASP A 154 11.19 1.17 2.55
C ASP A 154 12.22 1.80 3.50
N GLY A 155 11.92 2.99 4.03
CA GLY A 155 12.80 3.80 4.88
C GLY A 155 13.45 4.98 4.16
N SER A 156 13.35 5.05 2.83
CA SER A 156 13.83 6.13 1.96
C SER A 156 12.69 6.86 1.28
N GLU A 157 11.76 6.10 0.73
CA GLU A 157 10.59 6.57 0.00
C GLU A 157 9.32 5.86 0.49
N ASP A 158 8.16 6.34 0.07
CA ASP A 158 6.87 5.80 0.51
C ASP A 158 5.78 5.93 -0.56
N ASP A 159 4.81 5.02 -0.49
CA ASP A 159 3.57 5.04 -1.28
C ASP A 159 2.37 4.78 -0.38
N SER A 160 1.18 5.18 -0.83
CA SER A 160 -0.04 5.11 -0.02
C SER A 160 -1.22 4.60 -0.82
N ALA A 161 -2.06 3.82 -0.14
CA ALA A 161 -3.33 3.34 -0.69
C ALA A 161 -4.46 3.43 0.34
N THR A 162 -5.70 3.32 -0.15
CA THR A 162 -6.91 3.38 0.68
C THR A 162 -7.47 1.98 0.90
N VAL A 163 -7.84 1.70 2.14
CA VAL A 163 -8.65 0.54 2.54
C VAL A 163 -10.11 0.97 2.63
N SER A 164 -10.99 0.25 1.92
CA SER A 164 -12.44 0.46 1.99
C SER A 164 -13.06 -0.41 3.07
N LEU A 165 -13.97 0.14 3.85
CA LEU A 165 -14.62 -0.52 4.97
C LEU A 165 -16.14 -0.49 4.78
N THR A 166 -16.80 -1.58 5.17
CA THR A 166 -18.26 -1.66 5.25
C THR A 166 -18.63 -2.16 6.64
N VAL A 167 -19.44 -1.39 7.36
CA VAL A 167 -19.96 -1.76 8.68
C VAL A 167 -21.42 -2.11 8.53
N ASN A 168 -21.78 -3.33 8.92
CA ASN A 168 -23.15 -3.82 8.89
C ASN A 168 -23.89 -3.37 10.14
N ALA A 169 -25.17 -3.01 9.97
CA ALA A 169 -26.06 -2.79 11.10
C ALA A 169 -26.37 -4.10 11.84
N VAL A 170 -26.42 -4.03 13.14
CA VAL A 170 -26.84 -5.12 14.05
C VAL A 170 -27.91 -4.56 14.98
N ASN A 171 -29.00 -5.29 15.16
CA ASN A 171 -30.08 -4.83 16.04
C ASN A 171 -29.64 -4.70 17.49
N ASP A 172 -29.84 -3.53 18.06
CA ASP A 172 -29.67 -3.23 19.46
C ASP A 172 -30.98 -3.43 20.24
N ALA A 173 -30.88 -3.68 21.52
CA ALA A 173 -32.06 -3.84 22.35
C ALA A 173 -32.57 -2.47 22.83
N PRO A 174 -33.90 -2.25 22.83
CA PRO A 174 -34.45 -1.00 23.33
C PRO A 174 -34.17 -0.79 24.82
N VAL A 175 -33.96 0.47 25.21
CA VAL A 175 -33.71 0.86 26.59
C VAL A 175 -34.96 1.50 27.19
N LEU A 176 -35.58 0.79 28.16
CA LEU A 176 -36.74 1.31 28.86
C LEU A 176 -36.33 2.44 29.84
N SER A 177 -36.99 3.59 29.71
CA SER A 177 -36.79 4.70 30.65
C SER A 177 -37.32 4.33 32.04
N GLN A 178 -36.77 5.00 33.06
CA GLN A 178 -37.22 4.76 34.43
C GLN A 178 -38.73 5.07 34.57
N VAL A 179 -39.50 4.08 35.02
CA VAL A 179 -40.91 4.21 35.29
C VAL A 179 -41.12 4.72 36.72
N SER A 180 -41.95 5.75 36.88
CA SER A 180 -42.27 6.30 38.20
C SER A 180 -43.32 5.43 38.90
N ASP A 181 -43.17 5.32 40.24
CA ASP A 181 -44.15 4.69 41.09
C ASP A 181 -45.49 5.40 41.01
N VAL A 182 -46.56 4.66 41.02
CA VAL A 182 -47.95 5.17 41.00
C VAL A 182 -48.63 4.87 42.31
N SER A 183 -49.21 5.90 42.95
CA SER A 183 -50.04 5.70 44.14
C SER A 183 -51.42 6.40 43.92
N PHE A 184 -52.44 5.78 44.40
CA PHE A 184 -53.82 6.32 44.36
C PHE A 184 -54.63 5.82 45.54
N ASP A 185 -55.70 6.56 45.90
CA ASP A 185 -56.60 6.22 46.99
C ASP A 185 -57.48 5.02 46.59
N GLU A 186 -58.08 4.39 47.61
CA GLU A 186 -59.10 3.34 47.36
C GLU A 186 -60.25 3.96 46.52
N ASP A 187 -60.81 3.12 45.64
CA ASP A 187 -61.83 3.52 44.63
C ASP A 187 -61.34 4.55 43.60
N GLY A 188 -60.01 4.84 43.59
CA GLY A 188 -59.36 5.78 42.66
C GLY A 188 -58.65 5.06 41.52
N SER A 189 -57.93 5.85 40.75
CA SER A 189 -57.02 5.37 39.70
C SER A 189 -55.78 6.26 39.60
N GLY A 190 -54.67 5.69 39.20
CA GLY A 190 -53.42 6.39 38.93
C GLY A 190 -52.90 6.05 37.51
N SER A 191 -52.03 6.88 37.00
CA SER A 191 -51.39 6.64 35.70
C SER A 191 -49.92 7.02 35.70
N THR A 192 -49.15 6.38 34.90
CA THR A 192 -47.76 6.76 34.56
C THR A 192 -47.59 6.61 33.06
N SER A 193 -46.60 7.32 32.52
CA SER A 193 -46.20 7.21 31.12
C SER A 193 -45.01 6.27 31.00
N LEU A 194 -45.03 5.45 29.97
CA LEU A 194 -43.89 4.61 29.58
C LEU A 194 -43.19 5.26 28.39
N SER A 195 -41.87 5.23 28.41
CA SER A 195 -41.03 5.61 27.27
C SER A 195 -39.84 4.69 27.20
N ALA A 196 -39.35 4.47 26.00
CA ALA A 196 -38.16 3.74 25.71
C ALA A 196 -37.48 4.35 24.49
N ASP A 197 -36.17 4.24 24.42
CA ASP A 197 -35.37 4.64 23.27
C ASP A 197 -34.80 3.39 22.63
N ASP A 198 -34.76 3.39 21.30
CA ASP A 198 -34.16 2.37 20.50
C ASP A 198 -33.18 3.06 19.54
N VAL A 199 -31.92 2.60 19.50
CA VAL A 199 -30.86 3.28 18.74
C VAL A 199 -31.02 3.03 17.24
N ASP A 200 -31.59 1.86 16.87
CA ASP A 200 -31.87 1.51 15.46
C ASP A 200 -33.15 2.21 14.95
N GLY A 201 -33.94 2.77 15.86
CA GLY A 201 -35.18 3.46 15.55
C GLY A 201 -36.34 2.52 15.26
N ASP A 202 -36.30 1.31 15.82
CA ASP A 202 -37.37 0.31 15.65
C ASP A 202 -38.68 0.71 16.32
N ASP A 203 -39.79 0.19 15.77
CA ASP A 203 -41.12 0.39 16.32
C ASP A 203 -41.29 -0.38 17.66
N LEU A 204 -41.43 0.37 18.75
CA LEU A 204 -41.48 -0.20 20.10
C LEU A 204 -42.90 -0.55 20.54
N THR A 205 -43.07 -1.68 21.19
CA THR A 205 -44.31 -2.10 21.85
C THR A 205 -44.11 -2.27 23.34
N PHE A 206 -45.02 -1.73 24.15
CA PHE A 206 -45.00 -1.86 25.59
C PHE A 206 -45.93 -2.96 26.08
N SER A 207 -45.54 -3.67 27.10
CA SER A 207 -46.37 -4.63 27.81
C SER A 207 -46.16 -4.47 29.29
N ILE A 208 -47.21 -4.78 30.07
CA ILE A 208 -47.14 -4.79 31.52
C ILE A 208 -47.68 -6.13 32.01
N THR A 209 -47.02 -6.71 32.99
CA THR A 209 -47.38 -7.98 33.59
C THR A 209 -47.35 -7.89 35.10
N GLY A 210 -48.18 -8.67 35.81
CA GLY A 210 -48.28 -8.71 37.26
C GLY A 210 -49.50 -7.97 37.80
N GLY A 211 -49.61 -7.86 39.12
CA GLY A 211 -50.73 -7.29 39.84
C GLY A 211 -51.81 -8.34 40.17
N ASP A 212 -51.95 -8.66 41.49
CA ASP A 212 -52.99 -9.61 41.96
C ASP A 212 -54.30 -8.92 42.22
N SER A 213 -54.26 -7.67 42.66
CA SER A 213 -55.47 -6.90 43.03
C SER A 213 -55.57 -5.54 42.29
N ILE A 214 -54.55 -5.15 41.55
CA ILE A 214 -54.50 -3.93 40.74
C ILE A 214 -54.37 -4.31 39.28
N THR A 215 -55.24 -3.80 38.44
CA THR A 215 -55.18 -4.01 36.98
C THR A 215 -54.57 -2.82 36.24
N ALA A 216 -53.68 -3.09 35.29
CA ALA A 216 -53.19 -2.12 34.35
C ALA A 216 -53.95 -2.28 33.01
N THR A 217 -54.30 -1.17 32.36
CA THR A 217 -54.98 -1.14 31.07
C THR A 217 -54.32 -0.10 30.15
#